data_1e3178eaa00f450f80c532bf1775162a
#
_entry.id   1e3178eaa00f450f80c532bf1775162a
#
_cell.length_a   1.000
_cell.length_b   1.000
_cell.length_c   1.000
_cell.angle_alpha   90.00
_cell.angle_beta   90.00
_cell.angle_gamma   90.00
#
_symmetry.space_group_name_H-M   'P 1'
#
loop_
_entity.id
_entity.type
_entity.pdbx_description
1 polymer ?
#
loop_
_entity_poly.entity_id
_entity_poly.type
_entity_poly.pdbx_seq_one_letter_code
_entity_poly.pdbx_strand_id
1 'polypeptide(L)'
;MTVASFRSAALLVAALLSGCDNWTGFGFNASGPEMPRIKEALALRAGMVVADVGAGKGQLTRALAGTVGPGGHVFSTEIDPDRVKALRAMLAEANVGNVTVVEAKSHDSGLPAGCCDAIVLRRVYHHVTDPAETNASLLRALRPGGLLAVIDIPPPFFTGRGSLGVPAQSVTAEVTASGFELLQLRRDWPGRGPLESYCALFRKPAQKA
;
A
#
# COMPACT_ATOMS: atom_id res chain seq x y z
N MET A 1 43.54 -12.71 38.57
CA MET A 1 43.01 -13.26 37.28
C MET A 1 41.51 -13.15 37.31
N THR A 2 40.97 -12.12 36.68
CA THR A 2 39.54 -11.73 36.77
C THR A 2 38.90 -12.13 35.44
N VAL A 3 37.93 -13.02 35.50
CA VAL A 3 37.17 -13.49 34.34
C VAL A 3 36.07 -12.46 34.06
N ALA A 4 36.20 -11.71 32.98
CA ALA A 4 35.16 -10.77 32.49
C ALA A 4 34.03 -11.54 31.79
N SER A 5 32.86 -11.36 32.33
CA SER A 5 31.60 -11.95 31.87
C SER A 5 31.13 -11.30 30.57
N PHE A 6 31.11 -12.05 29.47
CA PHE A 6 30.40 -11.71 28.22
C PHE A 6 28.89 -12.01 28.37
N ARG A 7 28.14 -11.04 28.87
CA ARG A 7 26.67 -11.04 28.81
C ARG A 7 26.22 -9.68 28.32
N SER A 8 26.09 -9.49 27.02
CA SER A 8 25.29 -8.37 26.44
C SER A 8 25.32 -8.35 24.89
N ALA A 9 25.00 -9.45 24.24
CA ALA A 9 24.80 -9.43 22.80
C ALA A 9 23.47 -10.09 22.32
N ALA A 10 22.71 -10.70 23.25
CA ALA A 10 21.50 -11.46 22.89
C ALA A 10 20.19 -10.68 23.02
N LEU A 11 20.19 -9.44 23.51
CA LEU A 11 18.98 -8.66 23.79
C LEU A 11 18.61 -7.66 22.69
N LEU A 12 19.42 -7.48 21.66
CA LEU A 12 19.16 -6.51 20.56
C LEU A 12 18.48 -7.13 19.35
N VAL A 13 18.40 -8.45 19.22
CA VAL A 13 17.81 -9.11 18.04
C VAL A 13 16.33 -9.42 18.22
N ALA A 14 15.84 -9.55 19.44
CA ALA A 14 14.43 -9.86 19.72
C ALA A 14 13.47 -8.66 19.56
N ALA A 15 13.99 -7.43 19.51
CA ALA A 15 13.18 -6.21 19.35
C ALA A 15 12.85 -5.88 17.88
N LEU A 16 13.41 -6.59 16.92
CA LEU A 16 13.23 -6.32 15.49
C LEU A 16 12.09 -7.12 14.83
N LEU A 17 11.49 -8.08 15.54
CA LEU A 17 10.45 -8.97 14.96
C LEU A 17 9.01 -8.64 15.38
N SER A 18 8.80 -7.65 16.25
CA SER A 18 7.46 -7.25 16.70
C SER A 18 7.09 -5.80 16.40
N GLY A 19 7.71 -5.15 15.45
CA GLY A 19 7.63 -3.70 15.40
C GLY A 19 7.51 -3.00 14.07
N CYS A 20 6.71 -3.46 13.12
CA CYS A 20 6.22 -2.52 12.09
C CYS A 20 5.25 -1.49 12.66
N ASP A 21 4.68 -1.73 13.84
CA ASP A 21 3.62 -0.91 14.44
C ASP A 21 4.10 0.23 15.34
N ASN A 22 5.38 0.23 15.77
CA ASN A 22 5.83 1.21 16.78
C ASN A 22 6.90 2.20 16.29
N TRP A 23 7.23 2.18 15.01
CA TRP A 23 8.08 3.23 14.45
C TRP A 23 7.21 4.43 14.06
N THR A 24 6.95 5.30 15.02
CA THR A 24 6.05 6.47 14.96
C THR A 24 6.41 7.52 13.87
N GLY A 25 7.38 7.24 13.00
CA GLY A 25 7.83 8.11 11.92
C GLY A 25 7.26 7.78 10.53
N PHE A 26 6.69 6.59 10.30
CA PHE A 26 6.32 6.13 8.96
C PHE A 26 4.82 6.10 8.67
N GLY A 27 3.97 6.53 9.60
CA GLY A 27 2.53 6.64 9.41
C GLY A 27 2.19 7.61 8.26
N PHE A 28 1.08 7.33 7.56
CA PHE A 28 0.53 8.27 6.58
C PHE A 28 0.05 9.55 7.30
N ASN A 29 0.41 10.70 6.74
CA ASN A 29 -0.09 12.00 7.20
C ASN A 29 -1.04 12.56 6.14
N ALA A 30 -2.35 12.54 6.43
CA ALA A 30 -3.37 13.04 5.50
C ALA A 30 -3.22 14.53 5.16
N SER A 31 -2.62 15.31 6.06
CA SER A 31 -2.33 16.73 5.85
C SER A 31 -0.93 16.98 5.26
N GLY A 32 -0.15 15.92 5.02
CA GLY A 32 1.20 16.01 4.47
C GLY A 32 1.22 16.09 2.94
N PRO A 33 2.41 16.26 2.37
CA PRO A 33 2.59 16.46 0.92
C PRO A 33 2.27 15.21 0.08
N GLU A 34 2.08 14.04 0.70
CA GLU A 34 1.86 12.79 -0.01
C GLU A 34 0.43 12.68 -0.58
N MET A 35 -0.59 13.12 0.18
CA MET A 35 -1.98 13.01 -0.27
C MET A 35 -2.28 13.81 -1.56
N PRO A 36 -1.84 15.07 -1.71
CA PRO A 36 -1.98 15.80 -2.97
C PRO A 36 -1.35 15.08 -4.16
N ARG A 37 -0.18 14.45 -3.96
CA ARG A 37 0.49 13.68 -5.02
C ARG A 37 -0.23 12.37 -5.37
N ILE A 38 -0.80 11.66 -4.38
CA ILE A 38 -1.65 10.49 -4.63
C ILE A 38 -2.88 10.92 -5.43
N LYS A 39 -3.53 12.02 -5.03
CA LYS A 39 -4.68 12.58 -5.74
C LYS A 39 -4.36 12.92 -7.19
N GLU A 40 -3.22 13.56 -7.44
CA GLU A 40 -2.74 13.87 -8.78
C GLU A 40 -2.46 12.60 -9.58
N ALA A 41 -1.63 11.69 -9.06
CA ALA A 41 -1.18 10.49 -9.75
C ALA A 41 -2.34 9.58 -10.16
N LEU A 42 -3.31 9.38 -9.26
CA LEU A 42 -4.50 8.56 -9.52
C LEU A 42 -5.68 9.34 -10.10
N ALA A 43 -5.51 10.63 -10.43
CA ALA A 43 -6.57 11.51 -10.92
C ALA A 43 -7.85 11.44 -10.07
N LEU A 44 -7.69 11.39 -8.74
CA LEU A 44 -8.81 11.18 -7.81
C LEU A 44 -9.78 12.35 -7.83
N ARG A 45 -11.07 12.03 -7.90
CA ARG A 45 -12.19 12.99 -7.87
C ARG A 45 -13.39 12.44 -7.11
N ALA A 46 -14.30 13.30 -6.77
CA ALA A 46 -15.56 12.90 -6.15
C ALA A 46 -16.32 11.89 -7.01
N GLY A 47 -16.97 10.94 -6.37
CA GLY A 47 -17.74 9.88 -7.00
C GLY A 47 -16.96 8.66 -7.47
N MET A 48 -15.60 8.66 -7.38
CA MET A 48 -14.80 7.50 -7.77
C MET A 48 -14.91 6.37 -6.76
N VAL A 49 -14.69 5.14 -7.25
CA VAL A 49 -14.47 3.95 -6.43
C VAL A 49 -12.97 3.64 -6.39
N VAL A 50 -12.38 3.65 -5.20
CA VAL A 50 -10.94 3.50 -5.00
C VAL A 50 -10.65 2.36 -4.03
N ALA A 51 -9.53 1.66 -4.20
CA ALA A 51 -9.08 0.69 -3.22
C ALA A 51 -7.77 1.11 -2.55
N ASP A 52 -7.72 0.96 -1.22
CA ASP A 52 -6.53 1.05 -0.37
C ASP A 52 -6.11 -0.38 0.03
N VAL A 53 -5.09 -0.91 -0.63
CA VAL A 53 -4.65 -2.30 -0.43
C VAL A 53 -3.55 -2.36 0.61
N GLY A 54 -3.79 -3.12 1.69
CA GLY A 54 -2.92 -3.18 2.86
C GLY A 54 -3.06 -1.92 3.74
N ALA A 55 -4.29 -1.59 4.09
CA ALA A 55 -4.66 -0.33 4.73
C ALA A 55 -4.07 -0.10 6.13
N GLY A 56 -3.63 -1.15 6.81
CA GLY A 56 -3.06 -1.07 8.16
C GLY A 56 -4.00 -0.34 9.13
N LYS A 57 -3.56 0.82 9.64
CA LYS A 57 -4.34 1.66 10.58
C LYS A 57 -5.42 2.53 9.92
N GLY A 58 -5.61 2.47 8.60
CA GLY A 58 -6.70 3.14 7.88
C GLY A 58 -6.56 4.66 7.69
N GLN A 59 -5.37 5.23 7.94
CA GLN A 59 -5.18 6.67 7.79
C GLN A 59 -5.32 7.12 6.34
N LEU A 60 -4.75 6.35 5.38
CA LEU A 60 -4.92 6.60 3.96
C LEU A 60 -6.35 6.34 3.52
N THR A 61 -6.97 5.25 3.99
CA THR A 61 -8.39 4.93 3.75
C THR A 61 -9.30 6.11 4.06
N ARG A 62 -9.15 6.74 5.24
CA ARG A 62 -9.95 7.91 5.63
C ARG A 62 -9.73 9.11 4.72
N ALA A 63 -8.48 9.38 4.34
CA ALA A 63 -8.16 10.47 3.44
C ALA A 63 -8.76 10.25 2.03
N LEU A 64 -8.72 9.02 1.54
CA LEU A 64 -9.34 8.62 0.29
C LEU A 64 -10.87 8.76 0.37
N ALA A 65 -11.50 8.28 1.46
CA ALA A 65 -12.95 8.38 1.68
C ALA A 65 -13.43 9.84 1.66
N GLY A 66 -12.71 10.75 2.30
CA GLY A 66 -12.97 12.18 2.23
C GLY A 66 -12.77 12.77 0.84
N THR A 67 -11.78 12.27 0.08
CA THR A 67 -11.47 12.75 -1.28
C THR A 67 -12.54 12.37 -2.29
N VAL A 68 -13.01 11.11 -2.25
CA VAL A 68 -14.06 10.64 -3.17
C VAL A 68 -15.46 11.08 -2.74
N GLY A 69 -15.60 11.49 -1.47
CA GLY A 69 -16.85 12.04 -0.93
C GLY A 69 -17.98 11.02 -0.81
N PRO A 70 -19.18 11.46 -0.40
CA PRO A 70 -20.30 10.56 -0.13
C PRO A 70 -20.88 9.85 -1.38
N GLY A 71 -20.63 10.40 -2.56
CA GLY A 71 -21.03 9.76 -3.84
C GLY A 71 -19.99 8.76 -4.38
N GLY A 72 -18.82 8.67 -3.74
CA GLY A 72 -17.77 7.72 -4.06
C GLY A 72 -17.70 6.60 -3.03
N HIS A 73 -16.78 5.66 -3.25
CA HIS A 73 -16.59 4.52 -2.34
C HIS A 73 -15.13 4.13 -2.20
N VAL A 74 -14.74 3.64 -1.02
CA VAL A 74 -13.40 3.10 -0.79
C VAL A 74 -13.50 1.64 -0.35
N PHE A 75 -12.82 0.75 -1.07
CA PHE A 75 -12.50 -0.58 -0.57
C PHE A 75 -11.19 -0.52 0.19
N SER A 76 -11.16 -1.01 1.42
CA SER A 76 -9.97 -1.02 2.26
C SER A 76 -9.62 -2.46 2.60
N THR A 77 -8.49 -2.97 2.13
CA THR A 77 -8.15 -4.39 2.30
C THR A 77 -7.03 -4.58 3.31
N GLU A 78 -7.11 -5.64 4.09
CA GLU A 78 -6.09 -6.05 5.06
C GLU A 78 -6.11 -7.57 5.20
N ILE A 79 -4.95 -8.19 5.41
CA ILE A 79 -4.81 -9.65 5.52
C ILE A 79 -4.89 -10.15 6.96
N ASP A 80 -4.57 -9.31 7.94
CA ASP A 80 -4.56 -9.64 9.35
C ASP A 80 -5.98 -9.46 9.93
N PRO A 81 -6.63 -10.51 10.46
CA PRO A 81 -8.00 -10.43 11.00
C PRO A 81 -8.16 -9.43 12.16
N ASP A 82 -7.14 -9.29 13.00
CA ASP A 82 -7.19 -8.35 14.13
C ASP A 82 -7.10 -6.90 13.62
N ARG A 83 -6.29 -6.64 12.59
CA ARG A 83 -6.24 -5.34 11.91
C ARG A 83 -7.54 -5.06 11.15
N VAL A 84 -8.14 -6.04 10.50
CA VAL A 84 -9.48 -5.91 9.88
C VAL A 84 -10.50 -5.46 10.90
N LYS A 85 -10.53 -6.11 12.08
CA LYS A 85 -11.43 -5.75 13.18
C LYS A 85 -11.17 -4.32 13.69
N ALA A 86 -9.90 -3.99 13.93
CA ALA A 86 -9.50 -2.65 14.39
C ALA A 86 -9.85 -1.57 13.37
N LEU A 87 -9.64 -1.84 12.09
CA LEU A 87 -9.98 -0.92 11.00
C LEU A 87 -11.48 -0.66 10.91
N ARG A 88 -12.31 -1.70 11.02
CA ARG A 88 -13.78 -1.56 11.08
C ARG A 88 -14.23 -0.72 12.27
N ALA A 89 -13.66 -0.96 13.46
CA ALA A 89 -13.98 -0.21 14.67
C ALA A 89 -13.61 1.28 14.51
N MET A 90 -12.42 1.57 14.01
CA MET A 90 -11.93 2.94 13.77
C MET A 90 -12.81 3.70 12.78
N LEU A 91 -13.24 3.06 11.70
CA LEU A 91 -14.10 3.68 10.69
C LEU A 91 -15.50 3.97 11.23
N ALA A 92 -16.05 3.06 12.03
CA ALA A 92 -17.34 3.23 12.71
C ALA A 92 -17.30 4.40 13.71
N GLU A 93 -16.26 4.47 14.55
CA GLU A 93 -16.04 5.57 15.50
C GLU A 93 -15.90 6.92 14.78
N ALA A 94 -15.22 6.92 13.64
CA ALA A 94 -15.04 8.12 12.84
C ALA A 94 -16.25 8.48 11.96
N ASN A 95 -17.35 7.71 12.01
CA ASN A 95 -18.56 7.86 11.19
C ASN A 95 -18.26 7.92 9.69
N VAL A 96 -17.31 7.10 9.20
CA VAL A 96 -16.94 7.02 7.78
C VAL A 96 -17.82 5.96 7.10
N GLY A 97 -18.89 6.38 6.43
CA GLY A 97 -19.92 5.48 5.88
C GLY A 97 -19.65 4.97 4.46
N ASN A 98 -18.72 5.57 3.73
CA ASN A 98 -18.43 5.23 2.33
C ASN A 98 -17.19 4.31 2.17
N VAL A 99 -16.95 3.43 3.15
CA VAL A 99 -15.83 2.47 3.15
C VAL A 99 -16.33 1.06 3.40
N THR A 100 -15.84 0.11 2.61
CA THR A 100 -15.99 -1.33 2.87
C THR A 100 -14.63 -1.94 3.20
N VAL A 101 -14.54 -2.57 4.38
CA VAL A 101 -13.33 -3.30 4.79
C VAL A 101 -13.41 -4.74 4.32
N VAL A 102 -12.46 -5.16 3.50
CA VAL A 102 -12.34 -6.49 2.91
C VAL A 102 -11.17 -7.23 3.56
N GLU A 103 -11.43 -8.44 4.03
CA GLU A 103 -10.39 -9.34 4.47
C GLU A 103 -9.76 -10.00 3.22
N ALA A 104 -8.50 -9.66 2.95
CA ALA A 104 -7.73 -10.14 1.82
C ALA A 104 -6.93 -11.40 2.17
N LYS A 105 -6.38 -12.06 1.15
CA LYS A 105 -5.39 -13.13 1.30
C LYS A 105 -4.01 -12.64 0.87
N SER A 106 -2.96 -13.35 1.23
CA SER A 106 -1.58 -12.98 0.90
C SER A 106 -1.30 -12.80 -0.59
N HIS A 107 -2.11 -13.43 -1.44
CA HIS A 107 -1.97 -13.43 -2.90
C HIS A 107 -3.23 -12.96 -3.65
N ASP A 108 -4.30 -12.62 -2.93
CA ASP A 108 -5.55 -12.11 -3.53
C ASP A 108 -6.08 -10.93 -2.71
N SER A 109 -6.27 -9.80 -3.37
CA SER A 109 -6.79 -8.58 -2.75
C SER A 109 -8.21 -8.72 -2.21
N GLY A 110 -8.96 -9.74 -2.61
CA GLY A 110 -10.37 -9.94 -2.26
C GLY A 110 -11.33 -8.93 -2.88
N LEU A 111 -10.84 -8.04 -3.73
CA LEU A 111 -11.65 -6.99 -4.35
C LEU A 111 -12.56 -7.57 -5.43
N PRO A 112 -13.81 -7.08 -5.57
CA PRO A 112 -14.70 -7.47 -6.67
C PRO A 112 -14.09 -7.13 -8.04
N ALA A 113 -14.36 -7.97 -9.05
CA ALA A 113 -13.88 -7.71 -10.41
C ALA A 113 -14.49 -6.40 -10.97
N GLY A 114 -13.64 -5.58 -11.59
CA GLY A 114 -14.05 -4.32 -12.23
C GLY A 114 -14.66 -3.30 -11.27
N CYS A 115 -14.41 -3.40 -9.97
CA CYS A 115 -15.00 -2.50 -8.98
C CYS A 115 -14.38 -1.09 -9.02
N CYS A 116 -13.11 -1.00 -9.31
CA CYS A 116 -12.31 0.16 -8.93
C CYS A 116 -11.87 1.00 -10.13
N ASP A 117 -11.98 2.32 -9.98
CA ASP A 117 -11.38 3.31 -10.90
C ASP A 117 -9.89 3.47 -10.65
N ALA A 118 -9.47 3.31 -9.38
CA ALA A 118 -8.08 3.39 -8.97
C ALA A 118 -7.78 2.48 -7.78
N ILE A 119 -6.55 2.01 -7.71
CA ILE A 119 -6.01 1.20 -6.59
C ILE A 119 -4.69 1.83 -6.14
N VAL A 120 -4.47 1.89 -4.82
CA VAL A 120 -3.20 2.29 -4.23
C VAL A 120 -2.68 1.20 -3.30
N LEU A 121 -1.39 0.87 -3.44
CA LEU A 121 -0.60 0.13 -2.45
C LEU A 121 0.45 1.08 -1.90
N ARG A 122 0.40 1.34 -0.60
CA ARG A 122 1.36 2.24 0.04
C ARG A 122 2.14 1.53 1.13
N ARG A 123 3.43 1.25 0.85
CA ARG A 123 4.34 0.51 1.74
C ARG A 123 3.82 -0.90 2.07
N VAL A 124 3.36 -1.58 1.05
CA VAL A 124 2.77 -2.92 1.13
C VAL A 124 3.44 -3.88 0.16
N TYR A 125 3.83 -3.38 -1.02
CA TYR A 125 4.29 -4.25 -2.10
C TYR A 125 5.56 -5.04 -1.75
N HIS A 126 6.40 -4.52 -0.85
CA HIS A 126 7.58 -5.25 -0.35
C HIS A 126 7.22 -6.48 0.51
N HIS A 127 5.99 -6.59 1.01
CA HIS A 127 5.49 -7.78 1.70
C HIS A 127 4.85 -8.82 0.77
N VAL A 128 4.61 -8.48 -0.49
CA VAL A 128 4.00 -9.40 -1.46
C VAL A 128 4.95 -10.56 -1.75
N THR A 129 4.52 -11.77 -1.43
CA THR A 129 5.30 -13.01 -1.61
C THR A 129 5.05 -13.67 -2.95
N ASP A 130 3.86 -13.49 -3.53
CA ASP A 130 3.49 -13.94 -4.88
C ASP A 130 3.02 -12.74 -5.72
N PRO A 131 3.96 -12.04 -6.40
CA PRO A 131 3.64 -10.88 -7.21
C PRO A 131 2.73 -11.20 -8.40
N ALA A 132 2.85 -12.39 -8.99
CA ALA A 132 2.06 -12.75 -10.17
C ALA A 132 0.58 -12.87 -9.83
N GLU A 133 0.23 -13.64 -8.79
CA GLU A 133 -1.15 -13.82 -8.34
C GLU A 133 -1.73 -12.51 -7.77
N THR A 134 -0.96 -11.80 -6.93
CA THR A 134 -1.39 -10.52 -6.36
C THR A 134 -1.71 -9.51 -7.46
N ASN A 135 -0.80 -9.31 -8.42
CA ASN A 135 -1.00 -8.36 -9.51
C ASN A 135 -2.16 -8.77 -10.43
N ALA A 136 -2.34 -10.07 -10.68
CA ALA A 136 -3.50 -10.57 -11.43
C ALA A 136 -4.81 -10.22 -10.70
N SER A 137 -4.86 -10.32 -9.37
CA SER A 137 -6.04 -9.93 -8.58
C SER A 137 -6.32 -8.44 -8.68
N LEU A 138 -5.28 -7.59 -8.61
CA LEU A 138 -5.41 -6.13 -8.77
C LEU A 138 -5.87 -5.76 -10.19
N LEU A 139 -5.29 -6.42 -11.21
CA LEU A 139 -5.69 -6.22 -12.60
C LEU A 139 -7.17 -6.59 -12.81
N ARG A 140 -7.62 -7.69 -12.22
CA ARG A 140 -9.03 -8.11 -12.26
C ARG A 140 -9.94 -7.07 -11.62
N ALA A 141 -9.54 -6.50 -10.48
CA ALA A 141 -10.33 -5.54 -9.72
C ALA A 141 -10.48 -4.17 -10.38
N LEU A 142 -9.51 -3.73 -11.16
CA LEU A 142 -9.60 -2.46 -11.88
C LEU A 142 -10.55 -2.53 -13.07
N ARG A 143 -11.24 -1.43 -13.34
CA ARG A 143 -11.94 -1.18 -14.61
C ARG A 143 -10.93 -1.01 -15.75
N PRO A 144 -11.28 -1.29 -17.00
CA PRO A 144 -10.45 -0.92 -18.15
C PRO A 144 -10.07 0.56 -18.11
N GLY A 145 -8.80 0.88 -18.28
CA GLY A 145 -8.26 2.24 -18.15
C GLY A 145 -8.02 2.71 -16.70
N GLY A 146 -8.40 1.91 -15.70
CA GLY A 146 -8.18 2.23 -14.27
C GLY A 146 -6.70 2.28 -13.91
N LEU A 147 -6.38 3.03 -12.85
CA LEU A 147 -5.02 3.34 -12.43
C LEU A 147 -4.59 2.54 -11.19
N LEU A 148 -3.33 2.12 -11.17
CA LEU A 148 -2.69 1.49 -10.03
C LEU A 148 -1.46 2.31 -9.63
N ALA A 149 -1.39 2.74 -8.37
CA ALA A 149 -0.20 3.35 -7.79
C ALA A 149 0.45 2.40 -6.78
N VAL A 150 1.71 2.06 -6.99
CA VAL A 150 2.53 1.35 -6.02
C VAL A 150 3.55 2.33 -5.45
N ILE A 151 3.37 2.67 -4.17
CA ILE A 151 4.23 3.60 -3.43
C ILE A 151 5.00 2.79 -2.40
N ASP A 152 6.32 2.73 -2.58
CA ASP A 152 7.17 1.97 -1.67
C ASP A 152 8.54 2.65 -1.48
N ILE A 153 9.41 2.00 -0.72
CA ILE A 153 10.77 2.44 -0.46
C ILE A 153 11.77 1.45 -1.07
N PRO A 154 12.92 1.92 -1.56
CA PRO A 154 13.98 1.01 -1.95
C PRO A 154 14.50 0.29 -0.70
N PRO A 155 14.95 -0.97 -0.83
CA PRO A 155 15.58 -1.67 0.28
C PRO A 155 16.89 -0.97 0.64
N PRO A 156 17.26 -0.90 1.94
CA PRO A 156 18.57 -0.39 2.32
C PRO A 156 19.65 -1.34 1.79
N PHE A 157 20.66 -0.76 1.12
CA PHE A 157 21.88 -1.41 0.67
C PHE A 157 21.75 -2.87 0.20
N PHE A 158 21.93 -3.16 -1.08
CA PHE A 158 22.13 -4.49 -1.70
C PHE A 158 21.22 -5.66 -1.25
N THR A 159 20.27 -5.42 -0.38
CA THR A 159 19.23 -6.40 -0.04
C THR A 159 18.13 -6.34 -1.09
N GLY A 160 17.71 -7.49 -1.59
CA GLY A 160 16.55 -7.58 -2.50
C GLY A 160 15.24 -7.21 -1.80
N ARG A 161 14.12 -7.70 -2.29
CA ARG A 161 12.81 -7.60 -1.64
C ARG A 161 12.88 -8.12 -0.20
N GLY A 162 12.27 -7.42 0.74
CA GLY A 162 12.20 -7.83 2.14
C GLY A 162 11.43 -6.84 3.00
N SER A 163 11.39 -7.09 4.31
CA SER A 163 10.64 -6.28 5.29
C SER A 163 10.96 -4.78 5.30
N LEU A 164 12.03 -4.37 4.65
CA LEU A 164 12.51 -2.98 4.63
C LEU A 164 12.35 -2.29 3.27
N GLY A 165 11.72 -2.92 2.29
CA GLY A 165 11.47 -2.30 0.99
C GLY A 165 11.63 -3.25 -0.20
N VAL A 166 11.38 -2.73 -1.41
CA VAL A 166 11.50 -3.42 -2.69
C VAL A 166 12.09 -2.49 -3.74
N PRO A 167 13.01 -2.96 -4.62
CA PRO A 167 13.53 -2.13 -5.70
C PRO A 167 12.40 -1.69 -6.66
N ALA A 168 12.39 -0.41 -7.03
CA ALA A 168 11.40 0.10 -7.98
C ALA A 168 11.42 -0.65 -9.32
N GLN A 169 12.59 -1.12 -9.77
CA GLN A 169 12.74 -1.93 -10.97
C GLN A 169 12.03 -3.27 -10.87
N SER A 170 12.09 -3.94 -9.70
CA SER A 170 11.36 -5.19 -9.45
C SER A 170 9.85 -4.96 -9.55
N VAL A 171 9.35 -3.89 -8.88
CA VAL A 171 7.93 -3.51 -8.97
C VAL A 171 7.51 -3.27 -10.40
N THR A 172 8.27 -2.47 -11.15
CA THR A 172 7.91 -2.16 -12.55
C THR A 172 7.91 -3.39 -13.43
N ALA A 173 8.88 -4.29 -13.29
CA ALA A 173 8.96 -5.53 -14.05
C ALA A 173 7.80 -6.48 -13.74
N GLU A 174 7.53 -6.74 -12.45
CA GLU A 174 6.51 -7.70 -11.99
C GLU A 174 5.09 -7.23 -12.33
N VAL A 175 4.79 -5.94 -12.12
CA VAL A 175 3.47 -5.39 -12.43
C VAL A 175 3.24 -5.34 -13.95
N THR A 176 4.24 -4.96 -14.72
CA THR A 176 4.13 -4.96 -16.19
C THR A 176 3.98 -6.38 -16.75
N ALA A 177 4.72 -7.36 -16.20
CA ALA A 177 4.59 -8.76 -16.60
C ALA A 177 3.17 -9.33 -16.36
N SER A 178 2.42 -8.74 -15.42
CA SER A 178 1.04 -9.12 -15.12
C SER A 178 0.00 -8.43 -16.04
N GLY A 179 0.43 -7.67 -17.05
CA GLY A 179 -0.44 -7.07 -18.07
C GLY A 179 -0.80 -5.60 -17.84
N PHE A 180 -0.18 -4.93 -16.88
CA PHE A 180 -0.32 -3.48 -16.71
C PHE A 180 0.61 -2.70 -17.66
N GLU A 181 0.20 -1.50 -18.03
CA GLU A 181 1.03 -0.52 -18.72
C GLU A 181 1.69 0.41 -17.69
N LEU A 182 3.03 0.49 -17.67
CA LEU A 182 3.74 1.47 -16.86
C LEU A 182 3.56 2.86 -17.47
N LEU A 183 2.99 3.80 -16.72
CA LEU A 183 2.83 5.20 -17.14
C LEU A 183 3.99 6.07 -16.67
N GLN A 184 4.40 5.93 -15.41
CA GLN A 184 5.42 6.77 -14.80
C GLN A 184 6.10 6.08 -13.62
N LEU A 185 7.39 6.32 -13.45
CA LEU A 185 8.14 6.01 -12.24
C LEU A 185 8.70 7.32 -11.66
N ARG A 186 8.15 7.75 -10.53
CA ARG A 186 8.59 8.95 -9.77
C ARG A 186 9.47 8.50 -8.61
N ARG A 187 10.73 8.93 -8.60
CA ARG A 187 11.70 8.64 -7.53
C ARG A 187 11.78 9.75 -6.47
N ASP A 188 11.18 10.89 -6.75
CA ASP A 188 11.07 12.07 -5.88
C ASP A 188 9.80 12.03 -5.01
N TRP A 189 9.32 10.83 -4.64
CA TRP A 189 8.07 10.70 -3.91
C TRP A 189 8.23 11.14 -2.45
N PRO A 190 7.27 11.91 -1.88
CA PRO A 190 7.35 12.35 -0.52
C PRO A 190 7.44 11.16 0.44
N GLY A 191 8.46 11.15 1.28
CA GLY A 191 8.66 10.18 2.33
C GLY A 191 8.95 10.86 3.66
N ARG A 192 8.91 10.13 4.76
CA ARG A 192 9.43 10.59 6.05
C ARG A 192 10.77 9.92 6.32
N GLY A 193 11.77 10.73 6.63
CA GLY A 193 13.12 10.28 7.00
C GLY A 193 14.08 10.17 5.80
N PRO A 194 15.26 9.58 6.01
CA PRO A 194 16.33 9.54 5.02
C PRO A 194 16.07 8.57 3.85
N LEU A 195 15.01 7.78 3.92
CA LEU A 195 14.67 6.83 2.85
C LEU A 195 13.79 7.52 1.82
N GLU A 196 14.33 7.70 0.63
CA GLU A 196 13.57 8.15 -0.53
C GLU A 196 12.47 7.15 -0.86
N SER A 197 11.24 7.64 -0.99
CA SER A 197 10.13 6.82 -1.49
C SER A 197 10.04 6.97 -3.02
N TYR A 198 9.42 6.01 -3.67
CA TYR A 198 9.07 6.11 -5.07
C TYR A 198 7.58 5.82 -5.26
N CYS A 199 7.03 6.26 -6.39
CA CYS A 199 5.71 5.87 -6.87
C CYS A 199 5.83 5.35 -8.30
N ALA A 200 5.45 4.10 -8.50
CA ALA A 200 5.26 3.51 -9.82
C ALA A 200 3.77 3.55 -10.16
N LEU A 201 3.43 4.28 -11.22
CA LEU A 201 2.06 4.46 -11.69
C LEU A 201 1.83 3.61 -12.93
N PHE A 202 0.75 2.83 -12.89
CA PHE A 202 0.37 1.93 -13.98
C PHE A 202 -1.10 2.17 -14.38
N ARG A 203 -1.43 1.64 -15.54
CA ARG A 203 -2.81 1.60 -16.06
C ARG A 203 -3.17 0.18 -16.47
N LYS A 204 -4.39 -0.24 -16.15
CA LYS A 204 -4.99 -1.39 -16.81
C LYS A 204 -5.30 -1.02 -18.25
N PRO A 205 -4.85 -1.77 -19.26
CA PRO A 205 -5.17 -1.50 -20.66
C PRO A 205 -6.69 -1.35 -20.87
N ALA A 206 -7.08 -0.42 -21.74
CA ALA A 206 -8.47 -0.37 -22.19
C ALA A 206 -8.80 -1.65 -22.98
N GLN A 207 -10.03 -2.16 -22.83
CA GLN A 207 -10.46 -3.24 -23.71
C GLN A 207 -10.41 -2.70 -25.15
N LYS A 208 -9.71 -3.42 -26.03
CA LYS A 208 -9.85 -3.14 -27.45
C LYS A 208 -11.30 -3.45 -27.86
N ALA A 209 -11.93 -2.46 -28.43
CA ALA A 209 -13.26 -2.61 -29.03
C ALA A 209 -13.22 -3.65 -30.15
#